data_1ebf44c8e84e8314d2873e5b6765531c
#
_entry.id   1ebf44c8e84e8314d2873e5b6765531c
#
_cell.length_a   1.000
_cell.length_b   1.000
_cell.length_c   1.000
_cell.angle_alpha   90.00
_cell.angle_beta   90.00
_cell.angle_gamma   90.00
#
_symmetry.space_group_name_H-M   'P 1'
#
loop_
_entity.id
_entity.type
_entity.pdbx_description
1 polymer ?
#
loop_
_entity_poly.entity_id
_entity_poly.type
_entity_poly.pdbx_seq_one_letter_code
_entity_poly.pdbx_strand_id
1 'polypeptide(L)'
;MNIVLKSLFVLVFTTSIHAGHHEGGNHMHGNTVEWEINAYTSAAPAFIGKHATVIGASGKVLREGSNGWRCEPFMPMPKDGFKHPHETAAACSDKNAVAWANAYKSNNKPELEGDGWIWMIHGDLGVDNFKPYTDGQKDAGHKHFIESGAHMMLMPKDPSSLDGQTTDYTTGAPYVMFKGTPYVHLMIPLEGYYDYQPESAPK
;
A
#
# COMPACT_ATOMS: atom_id res chain seq x y z
N MET A 1 68.27 42.92 15.07
CA MET A 1 67.85 41.52 15.32
C MET A 1 66.48 41.36 14.62
N ASN A 2 66.52 41.00 13.32
CA ASN A 2 65.36 40.97 12.47
C ASN A 2 64.77 39.57 12.45
N ILE A 3 63.53 39.41 12.98
CA ILE A 3 62.80 38.18 12.93
C ILE A 3 61.96 38.20 11.67
N VAL A 4 62.31 37.34 10.70
CA VAL A 4 61.55 37.11 9.49
C VAL A 4 60.45 36.09 9.77
N LEU A 5 59.20 36.53 9.75
CA LEU A 5 58.01 35.70 9.89
C LEU A 5 57.72 35.03 8.54
N LYS A 6 57.93 33.74 8.44
CA LYS A 6 57.57 32.94 7.27
C LYS A 6 56.11 32.58 7.35
N SER A 7 55.26 33.20 6.51
CA SER A 7 53.88 32.84 6.33
C SER A 7 53.80 31.50 5.58
N LEU A 8 53.21 30.51 6.22
CA LEU A 8 52.89 29.21 5.62
C LEU A 8 51.52 29.30 4.97
N PHE A 9 51.52 29.33 3.64
CA PHE A 9 50.26 29.22 2.85
C PHE A 9 49.83 27.76 2.86
N VAL A 10 48.75 27.45 3.55
CA VAL A 10 48.07 26.14 3.47
C VAL A 10 47.12 26.21 2.30
N LEU A 11 47.43 25.51 1.21
CA LEU A 11 46.53 25.32 0.07
C LEU A 11 45.48 24.25 0.46
N VAL A 12 44.27 24.69 0.75
CA VAL A 12 43.15 23.79 0.95
C VAL A 12 42.60 23.39 -0.43
N PHE A 13 42.91 22.16 -0.85
CA PHE A 13 42.24 21.57 -2.02
C PHE A 13 40.82 21.13 -1.60
N THR A 14 39.81 21.90 -1.98
CA THR A 14 38.41 21.45 -1.94
C THR A 14 38.19 20.49 -3.10
N THR A 15 38.21 19.20 -2.85
CA THR A 15 37.70 18.21 -3.79
C THR A 15 36.18 18.28 -3.79
N SER A 16 35.63 18.89 -4.83
CA SER A 16 34.19 18.80 -5.13
C SER A 16 33.87 17.36 -5.47
N ILE A 17 33.26 16.64 -4.53
CA ILE A 17 32.65 15.35 -4.82
C ILE A 17 31.39 15.66 -5.62
N HIS A 18 31.47 15.52 -6.94
CA HIS A 18 30.28 15.42 -7.79
C HIS A 18 29.63 14.09 -7.45
N ALA A 19 28.54 14.14 -6.71
CA ALA A 19 27.60 13.04 -6.63
C ALA A 19 27.04 12.85 -8.05
N GLY A 20 27.63 11.90 -8.77
CA GLY A 20 27.09 11.46 -10.05
C GLY A 20 25.70 10.90 -9.78
N HIS A 21 24.66 11.59 -10.26
CA HIS A 21 23.38 11.00 -10.50
C HIS A 21 23.60 9.87 -11.50
N HIS A 22 23.65 8.64 -11.00
CA HIS A 22 23.43 7.47 -11.84
C HIS A 22 21.94 7.46 -12.22
N GLU A 23 21.59 8.21 -13.24
CA GLU A 23 20.43 7.92 -14.08
C GLU A 23 20.77 6.69 -14.94
N GLY A 24 20.67 5.56 -14.34
CA GLY A 24 20.76 4.24 -14.94
C GLY A 24 19.76 3.32 -14.27
N GLY A 25 18.53 3.83 -14.06
CA GLY A 25 17.41 3.00 -13.66
C GLY A 25 17.10 2.07 -14.84
N ASN A 26 17.49 0.79 -14.75
CA ASN A 26 16.81 -0.26 -15.46
C ASN A 26 15.33 -0.11 -15.07
N HIS A 27 14.51 0.45 -15.95
CA HIS A 27 13.06 0.40 -15.83
C HIS A 27 12.67 -1.08 -15.95
N MET A 28 12.65 -1.78 -14.82
CA MET A 28 12.10 -3.12 -14.77
C MET A 28 10.66 -3.01 -15.24
N HIS A 29 10.33 -3.76 -16.29
CA HIS A 29 8.96 -3.80 -16.78
C HIS A 29 8.05 -4.37 -15.70
N GLY A 30 6.89 -3.78 -15.48
CA GLY A 30 5.92 -4.16 -14.46
C GLY A 30 5.27 -5.55 -14.62
N ASN A 31 5.83 -6.40 -15.51
CA ASN A 31 5.46 -7.78 -15.73
C ASN A 31 6.60 -8.78 -15.49
N THR A 32 7.74 -8.33 -14.95
CA THR A 32 8.81 -9.25 -14.56
C THR A 32 8.56 -9.77 -13.14
N VAL A 33 8.98 -11.01 -12.87
CA VAL A 33 8.87 -11.63 -11.53
C VAL A 33 9.56 -10.78 -10.47
N GLU A 34 10.73 -10.21 -10.77
CA GLU A 34 11.48 -9.36 -9.85
C GLU A 34 10.73 -8.06 -9.54
N TRP A 35 10.14 -7.44 -10.57
CA TRP A 35 9.32 -6.25 -10.37
C TRP A 35 8.08 -6.55 -9.52
N GLU A 36 7.36 -7.64 -9.82
CA GLU A 36 6.18 -8.06 -9.05
C GLU A 36 6.54 -8.30 -7.57
N ILE A 37 7.64 -9.03 -7.30
CA ILE A 37 8.10 -9.26 -5.92
C ILE A 37 8.36 -7.93 -5.21
N ASN A 38 9.10 -7.01 -5.84
CA ASN A 38 9.44 -5.73 -5.24
C ASN A 38 8.20 -4.86 -5.03
N ALA A 39 7.33 -4.73 -6.03
CA ALA A 39 6.12 -3.93 -5.96
C ALA A 39 5.16 -4.44 -4.88
N TYR A 40 4.92 -5.76 -4.83
CA TYR A 40 3.95 -6.29 -3.88
C TYR A 40 4.47 -6.31 -2.44
N THR A 41 5.76 -6.61 -2.24
CA THR A 41 6.32 -6.61 -0.88
C THR A 41 6.51 -5.22 -0.30
N SER A 42 6.65 -4.18 -1.13
CA SER A 42 6.70 -2.80 -0.67
C SER A 42 5.33 -2.22 -0.29
N ALA A 43 4.23 -2.98 -0.50
CA ALA A 43 2.92 -2.64 0.05
C ALA A 43 2.83 -2.76 1.58
N ALA A 44 3.87 -3.29 2.24
CA ALA A 44 3.99 -3.36 3.70
C ALA A 44 5.37 -2.90 4.17
N PRO A 45 5.54 -2.59 5.48
CA PRO A 45 6.85 -2.33 6.05
C PRO A 45 7.84 -3.46 5.77
N ALA A 46 9.12 -3.12 5.61
CA ALA A 46 10.15 -4.07 5.21
C ALA A 46 10.27 -5.30 6.13
N PHE A 47 10.00 -5.16 7.45
CA PHE A 47 10.01 -6.27 8.40
C PHE A 47 8.88 -7.29 8.15
N ILE A 48 7.83 -6.91 7.39
CA ILE A 48 6.79 -7.82 6.89
C ILE A 48 7.14 -8.28 5.48
N GLY A 49 7.27 -7.33 4.54
CA GLY A 49 7.38 -7.62 3.11
C GLY A 49 8.59 -8.51 2.76
N LYS A 50 9.74 -8.35 3.44
CA LYS A 50 10.93 -9.16 3.19
C LYS A 50 10.73 -10.66 3.41
N HIS A 51 9.82 -11.03 4.32
CA HIS A 51 9.62 -12.42 4.74
C HIS A 51 8.24 -12.97 4.37
N ALA A 52 7.43 -12.19 3.65
CA ALA A 52 6.11 -12.60 3.20
C ALA A 52 6.18 -13.55 1.99
N THR A 53 5.21 -14.45 1.89
CA THR A 53 4.91 -15.16 0.65
C THR A 53 4.42 -14.16 -0.39
N VAL A 54 4.89 -14.27 -1.63
CA VAL A 54 4.49 -13.40 -2.73
C VAL A 54 3.74 -14.19 -3.78
N ILE A 55 2.52 -13.77 -4.06
CA ILE A 55 1.69 -14.31 -5.14
C ILE A 55 1.72 -13.31 -6.30
N GLY A 56 2.07 -13.78 -7.48
CA GLY A 56 2.07 -12.97 -8.70
C GLY A 56 0.66 -12.72 -9.23
N ALA A 57 0.52 -11.77 -10.16
CA ALA A 57 -0.75 -11.47 -10.83
C ALA A 57 -1.32 -12.69 -11.59
N SER A 58 -0.50 -13.67 -11.93
CA SER A 58 -0.92 -14.95 -12.51
C SER A 58 -1.51 -15.95 -11.49
N GLY A 59 -1.52 -15.61 -10.19
CA GLY A 59 -1.90 -16.52 -9.10
C GLY A 59 -0.81 -17.52 -8.69
N LYS A 60 0.38 -17.47 -9.29
CA LYS A 60 1.49 -18.36 -8.95
C LYS A 60 2.28 -17.80 -7.77
N VAL A 61 2.83 -18.70 -6.94
CA VAL A 61 3.80 -18.33 -5.91
C VAL A 61 5.10 -17.90 -6.61
N LEU A 62 5.50 -16.64 -6.40
CA LEU A 62 6.76 -16.09 -6.92
C LEU A 62 7.88 -16.23 -5.90
N ARG A 63 7.54 -16.20 -4.61
CA ARG A 63 8.46 -16.38 -3.49
C ARG A 63 7.72 -16.98 -2.30
N GLU A 64 8.25 -18.05 -1.73
CA GLU A 64 7.79 -18.57 -0.44
C GLU A 64 8.26 -17.67 0.70
N GLY A 65 7.41 -17.45 1.68
CA GLY A 65 7.69 -16.66 2.88
C GLY A 65 7.74 -17.51 4.15
N SER A 66 8.14 -16.87 5.25
CA SER A 66 8.33 -17.55 6.55
C SER A 66 7.59 -16.88 7.71
N ASN A 67 6.92 -15.75 7.50
CA ASN A 67 6.32 -14.95 8.57
C ASN A 67 4.77 -15.02 8.63
N GLY A 68 4.15 -15.87 7.78
CA GLY A 68 2.69 -16.04 7.74
C GLY A 68 1.94 -14.91 7.01
N TRP A 69 2.64 -13.92 6.46
CA TRP A 69 2.06 -12.88 5.62
C TRP A 69 2.10 -13.27 4.15
N ARG A 70 1.11 -12.78 3.38
CA ARG A 70 1.01 -12.95 1.93
C ARG A 70 0.83 -11.60 1.24
N CYS A 71 1.72 -11.26 0.31
CA CYS A 71 1.64 -10.06 -0.52
C CYS A 71 1.21 -10.45 -1.93
N GLU A 72 0.16 -9.80 -2.45
CA GLU A 72 -0.41 -10.07 -3.78
C GLU A 72 -1.08 -8.81 -4.35
N PRO A 73 -1.23 -8.69 -5.68
CA PRO A 73 -2.01 -7.63 -6.28
C PRO A 73 -3.50 -7.94 -6.19
N PHE A 74 -4.34 -6.91 -6.07
CA PHE A 74 -5.79 -7.04 -6.27
C PHE A 74 -6.22 -6.76 -7.70
N MET A 75 -5.39 -6.05 -8.47
CA MET A 75 -5.67 -5.75 -9.88
C MET A 75 -5.09 -6.82 -10.81
N PRO A 76 -5.81 -7.17 -11.89
CA PRO A 76 -5.28 -8.05 -12.92
C PRO A 76 -4.13 -7.37 -13.67
N MET A 77 -3.14 -8.16 -14.10
CA MET A 77 -2.01 -7.67 -14.90
C MET A 77 -2.50 -7.04 -16.20
N PRO A 78 -2.21 -5.75 -16.47
CA PRO A 78 -2.47 -5.15 -17.78
C PRO A 78 -1.64 -5.82 -18.88
N LYS A 79 -2.09 -5.71 -20.13
CA LYS A 79 -1.37 -6.28 -21.29
C LYS A 79 0.08 -5.80 -21.39
N ASP A 80 0.30 -4.52 -21.06
CA ASP A 80 1.63 -3.86 -21.15
C ASP A 80 2.36 -3.83 -19.78
N GLY A 81 1.90 -4.63 -18.80
CA GLY A 81 2.39 -4.62 -17.43
C GLY A 81 1.95 -3.40 -16.61
N PHE A 82 2.19 -3.45 -15.32
CA PHE A 82 1.99 -2.30 -14.44
C PHE A 82 3.12 -1.28 -14.61
N LYS A 83 2.82 0.00 -14.51
CA LYS A 83 3.81 1.09 -14.58
C LYS A 83 4.27 1.52 -13.19
N HIS A 84 3.37 1.47 -12.21
CA HIS A 84 3.61 1.89 -10.84
C HIS A 84 3.03 0.88 -9.84
N PRO A 85 3.63 0.73 -8.63
CA PRO A 85 3.08 -0.14 -7.59
C PRO A 85 1.63 0.18 -7.20
N HIS A 86 1.22 1.45 -7.22
CA HIS A 86 -0.17 1.87 -6.96
C HIS A 86 -1.19 1.17 -7.88
N GLU A 87 -0.87 1.04 -9.19
CA GLU A 87 -1.76 0.40 -10.17
C GLU A 87 -2.07 -1.06 -9.84
N THR A 88 -1.23 -1.69 -9.02
CA THR A 88 -1.41 -3.10 -8.60
C THR A 88 -2.47 -3.26 -7.53
N ALA A 89 -2.79 -2.18 -6.78
CA ALA A 89 -3.52 -2.24 -5.53
C ALA A 89 -2.99 -3.37 -4.62
N ALA A 90 -1.66 -3.53 -4.55
CA ALA A 90 -1.06 -4.65 -3.83
C ALA A 90 -1.29 -4.54 -2.33
N ALA A 91 -1.57 -5.68 -1.72
CA ALA A 91 -1.77 -5.81 -0.29
C ALA A 91 -0.89 -6.90 0.31
N CYS A 92 -0.41 -6.67 1.53
CA CYS A 92 0.18 -7.70 2.37
C CYS A 92 -0.81 -8.03 3.50
N SER A 93 -1.28 -9.26 3.52
CA SER A 93 -2.36 -9.75 4.39
C SER A 93 -1.86 -10.85 5.32
N ASP A 94 -2.33 -10.85 6.57
CA ASP A 94 -2.17 -12.01 7.44
C ASP A 94 -3.17 -13.13 7.09
N LYS A 95 -3.11 -14.27 7.81
CA LYS A 95 -3.95 -15.43 7.49
C LYS A 95 -5.46 -15.14 7.57
N ASN A 96 -5.92 -14.32 8.53
CA ASN A 96 -7.32 -14.01 8.70
C ASN A 96 -7.80 -13.02 7.62
N ALA A 97 -6.99 -12.04 7.28
CA ALA A 97 -7.27 -11.12 6.17
C ALA A 97 -7.28 -11.83 4.82
N VAL A 98 -6.41 -12.84 4.62
CA VAL A 98 -6.48 -13.72 3.44
C VAL A 98 -7.81 -14.48 3.39
N ALA A 99 -8.29 -15.01 4.53
CA ALA A 99 -9.59 -15.68 4.59
C ALA A 99 -10.74 -14.70 4.26
N TRP A 100 -10.68 -13.47 4.79
CA TRP A 100 -11.63 -12.41 4.47
C TRP A 100 -11.62 -12.07 2.96
N ALA A 101 -10.43 -11.85 2.38
CA ALA A 101 -10.30 -11.51 0.96
C ALA A 101 -10.81 -12.63 0.04
N ASN A 102 -10.59 -13.90 0.39
CA ASN A 102 -11.12 -15.05 -0.34
C ASN A 102 -12.65 -15.10 -0.27
N ALA A 103 -13.23 -14.85 0.91
CA ALA A 103 -14.68 -14.78 1.09
C ALA A 103 -15.27 -13.64 0.26
N TYR A 104 -14.63 -12.45 0.28
CA TYR A 104 -15.03 -11.30 -0.54
C TYR A 104 -15.00 -11.65 -2.03
N LYS A 105 -13.88 -12.20 -2.56
CA LYS A 105 -13.75 -12.60 -3.98
C LYS A 105 -14.80 -13.63 -4.41
N SER A 106 -15.26 -14.48 -3.48
CA SER A 106 -16.23 -15.55 -3.74
C SER A 106 -17.67 -15.17 -3.40
N ASN A 107 -17.90 -13.91 -3.00
CA ASN A 107 -19.21 -13.42 -2.53
C ASN A 107 -19.81 -14.26 -1.38
N ASN A 108 -18.95 -14.74 -0.48
CA ASN A 108 -19.32 -15.49 0.71
C ASN A 108 -19.14 -14.61 1.96
N LYS A 109 -19.90 -14.93 3.03
CA LYS A 109 -19.67 -14.30 4.33
C LYS A 109 -18.29 -14.72 4.87
N PRO A 110 -17.43 -13.78 5.31
CA PRO A 110 -16.17 -14.14 5.96
C PRO A 110 -16.38 -14.89 7.28
N GLU A 111 -15.60 -15.95 7.50
CA GLU A 111 -15.49 -16.67 8.75
C GLU A 111 -14.04 -16.62 9.21
N LEU A 112 -13.78 -15.89 10.29
CA LEU A 112 -12.42 -15.59 10.75
C LEU A 112 -12.14 -16.23 12.10
N GLU A 113 -10.93 -16.76 12.29
CA GLU A 113 -10.47 -17.30 13.58
C GLU A 113 -10.09 -16.19 14.57
N GLY A 114 -9.68 -15.03 14.06
CA GLY A 114 -9.28 -13.83 14.78
C GLY A 114 -9.41 -12.61 13.88
N ASP A 115 -9.07 -11.43 14.38
CA ASP A 115 -8.97 -10.24 13.53
C ASP A 115 -7.92 -10.42 12.45
N GLY A 116 -8.19 -9.88 11.27
CA GLY A 116 -7.28 -9.89 10.13
C GLY A 116 -6.69 -8.51 9.88
N TRP A 117 -5.46 -8.46 9.38
CA TRP A 117 -4.74 -7.22 9.09
C TRP A 117 -4.22 -7.19 7.68
N ILE A 118 -4.37 -6.03 7.04
CA ILE A 118 -3.84 -5.75 5.70
C ILE A 118 -3.03 -4.46 5.73
N TRP A 119 -1.92 -4.46 5.00
CA TRP A 119 -1.16 -3.28 4.63
C TRP A 119 -1.32 -2.99 3.14
N MET A 120 -1.59 -1.73 2.80
CA MET A 120 -1.63 -1.21 1.43
C MET A 120 -0.92 0.15 1.36
N ILE A 121 0.43 0.14 1.52
CA ILE A 121 1.23 1.39 1.56
C ILE A 121 1.18 2.14 0.21
N HIS A 122 0.95 1.43 -0.89
CA HIS A 122 0.78 2.05 -2.20
C HIS A 122 -0.66 2.47 -2.49
N GLY A 123 -1.59 2.19 -1.57
CA GLY A 123 -2.99 2.51 -1.76
C GLY A 123 -3.72 1.60 -2.75
N ASP A 124 -4.89 2.03 -3.18
CA ASP A 124 -5.74 1.34 -4.15
C ASP A 124 -6.32 2.34 -5.18
N LEU A 125 -6.99 1.81 -6.20
CA LEU A 125 -7.59 2.61 -7.27
C LEU A 125 -9.01 3.13 -6.92
N GLY A 126 -9.38 3.04 -5.66
CA GLY A 126 -10.65 3.51 -5.15
C GLY A 126 -11.82 2.56 -5.32
N VAL A 127 -12.73 2.62 -4.37
CA VAL A 127 -13.99 1.89 -4.35
C VAL A 127 -15.07 2.73 -3.68
N ASP A 128 -16.35 2.34 -3.86
CA ASP A 128 -17.44 2.89 -3.07
C ASP A 128 -17.33 2.41 -1.61
N ASN A 129 -17.28 3.34 -0.66
CA ASN A 129 -17.09 3.01 0.76
C ASN A 129 -18.30 2.28 1.40
N PHE A 130 -19.46 2.29 0.77
CA PHE A 130 -20.69 1.72 1.32
C PHE A 130 -21.12 0.45 0.61
N LYS A 131 -20.78 0.30 -0.68
CA LYS A 131 -21.28 -0.77 -1.54
C LYS A 131 -20.14 -1.63 -2.05
N PRO A 132 -19.92 -2.84 -1.48
CA PRO A 132 -18.98 -3.78 -2.05
C PRO A 132 -19.35 -4.14 -3.49
N TYR A 133 -18.36 -4.50 -4.31
CA TYR A 133 -18.51 -4.85 -5.75
C TYR A 133 -19.00 -3.73 -6.66
N THR A 134 -19.02 -2.48 -6.20
CA THR A 134 -19.35 -1.33 -7.03
C THR A 134 -18.11 -0.81 -7.71
N ASP A 135 -18.18 -0.65 -9.03
CA ASP A 135 -17.12 -0.01 -9.81
C ASP A 135 -17.19 1.52 -9.60
N GLY A 136 -16.61 1.98 -8.47
CA GLY A 136 -16.64 3.38 -8.08
C GLY A 136 -15.92 4.32 -9.02
N GLN A 137 -14.95 3.81 -9.81
CA GLN A 137 -14.18 4.61 -10.77
C GLN A 137 -15.06 5.18 -11.91
N LYS A 138 -16.17 4.51 -12.24
CA LYS A 138 -17.06 4.96 -13.31
C LYS A 138 -17.94 6.12 -12.88
N ASP A 139 -18.01 6.38 -11.60
CA ASP A 139 -18.91 7.39 -11.02
C ASP A 139 -18.09 8.46 -10.28
N ALA A 140 -17.25 9.17 -11.03
CA ALA A 140 -16.32 10.19 -10.53
C ALA A 140 -16.97 11.34 -9.74
N GLY A 141 -18.30 11.39 -9.68
CA GLY A 141 -19.06 12.32 -8.85
C GLY A 141 -19.62 11.70 -7.56
N HIS A 142 -19.30 10.44 -7.28
CA HIS A 142 -19.89 9.71 -6.16
C HIS A 142 -19.29 10.19 -4.82
N LYS A 143 -20.16 10.68 -3.93
CA LYS A 143 -19.77 11.22 -2.61
C LYS A 143 -19.12 10.20 -1.68
N HIS A 144 -19.19 8.93 -2.02
CA HIS A 144 -18.76 7.80 -1.20
C HIS A 144 -17.48 7.14 -1.72
N PHE A 145 -16.90 7.69 -2.78
CA PHE A 145 -15.71 7.17 -3.41
C PHE A 145 -14.48 7.88 -2.91
N ILE A 146 -13.44 7.11 -2.59
CA ILE A 146 -12.09 7.61 -2.39
C ILE A 146 -11.09 6.69 -3.07
N GLU A 147 -10.16 7.27 -3.83
CA GLU A 147 -8.94 6.63 -4.27
C GLU A 147 -7.93 6.74 -3.12
N SER A 148 -7.82 5.66 -2.36
CA SER A 148 -7.08 5.65 -1.10
C SER A 148 -5.58 5.57 -1.36
N GLY A 149 -4.80 6.48 -0.76
CA GLY A 149 -3.36 6.35 -0.64
C GLY A 149 -2.95 5.32 0.44
N ALA A 150 -1.82 5.56 1.08
CA ALA A 150 -1.27 4.63 2.06
C ALA A 150 -2.21 4.37 3.24
N HIS A 151 -2.52 3.11 3.52
CA HIS A 151 -3.41 2.72 4.61
C HIS A 151 -3.14 1.32 5.14
N MET A 152 -3.73 1.05 6.30
CA MET A 152 -3.95 -0.28 6.84
C MET A 152 -5.45 -0.57 6.90
N MET A 153 -5.79 -1.86 6.99
CA MET A 153 -7.16 -2.30 7.25
C MET A 153 -7.21 -3.32 8.37
N LEU A 154 -8.26 -3.24 9.19
CA LEU A 154 -8.62 -4.26 10.17
C LEU A 154 -9.91 -4.95 9.72
N MET A 155 -9.84 -6.25 9.47
CA MET A 155 -10.98 -7.13 9.21
C MET A 155 -11.40 -7.77 10.55
N PRO A 156 -12.46 -7.27 11.20
CA PRO A 156 -12.80 -7.75 12.53
C PRO A 156 -13.37 -9.18 12.46
N LYS A 157 -12.97 -10.03 13.41
CA LYS A 157 -13.66 -11.32 13.65
C LYS A 157 -15.11 -11.11 14.06
N ASP A 158 -15.32 -10.11 14.93
CA ASP A 158 -16.66 -9.69 15.35
C ASP A 158 -16.98 -8.33 14.71
N PRO A 159 -17.82 -8.28 13.66
CA PRO A 159 -18.23 -7.03 13.01
C PRO A 159 -18.80 -5.98 13.96
N SER A 160 -19.45 -6.39 15.06
CA SER A 160 -20.04 -5.46 16.02
C SER A 160 -19.02 -4.63 16.80
N SER A 161 -17.74 -5.06 16.81
CA SER A 161 -16.64 -4.29 17.41
C SER A 161 -16.42 -2.92 16.72
N LEU A 162 -16.93 -2.75 15.51
CA LEU A 162 -16.88 -1.49 14.75
C LEU A 162 -18.15 -0.64 14.87
N ASP A 163 -19.14 -1.07 15.64
CA ASP A 163 -20.35 -0.30 15.87
C ASP A 163 -20.00 1.03 16.55
N GLY A 164 -20.60 2.11 16.05
CA GLY A 164 -20.33 3.46 16.58
C GLY A 164 -19.12 4.17 15.97
N GLN A 165 -18.26 3.48 15.20
CA GLN A 165 -17.19 4.12 14.43
C GLN A 165 -17.77 4.95 13.27
N THR A 166 -17.07 6.04 12.93
CA THR A 166 -17.44 6.89 11.80
C THR A 166 -17.30 6.15 10.46
N THR A 167 -18.10 6.54 9.48
CA THR A 167 -17.93 6.15 8.06
C THR A 167 -17.35 7.29 7.23
N ASP A 168 -17.00 8.41 7.86
CA ASP A 168 -16.53 9.61 7.20
C ASP A 168 -15.01 9.56 7.04
N TYR A 169 -14.54 9.32 5.82
CA TYR A 169 -13.13 9.25 5.47
C TYR A 169 -12.44 10.62 5.38
N THR A 170 -13.19 11.73 5.47
CA THR A 170 -12.62 13.08 5.35
C THR A 170 -12.08 13.62 6.67
N THR A 171 -12.24 12.90 7.76
CA THR A 171 -11.84 13.33 9.11
C THR A 171 -10.38 13.10 9.46
N GLY A 172 -9.66 12.26 8.68
CA GLY A 172 -8.31 11.77 9.01
C GLY A 172 -8.27 10.69 10.09
N ALA A 173 -9.39 10.42 10.77
CA ALA A 173 -9.50 9.33 11.73
C ALA A 173 -9.73 8.00 11.01
N PRO A 174 -9.44 6.84 11.66
CA PRO A 174 -9.92 5.55 11.18
C PRO A 174 -11.44 5.57 10.97
N TYR A 175 -11.90 4.93 9.90
CA TYR A 175 -13.32 4.92 9.52
C TYR A 175 -13.75 3.56 8.98
N VAL A 176 -15.06 3.29 9.02
CA VAL A 176 -15.64 2.00 8.63
C VAL A 176 -16.05 2.03 7.16
N MET A 177 -15.54 1.05 6.39
CA MET A 177 -16.03 0.71 5.06
C MET A 177 -17.03 -0.43 5.09
N PHE A 178 -17.92 -0.46 4.11
CA PHE A 178 -18.95 -1.48 3.88
C PHE A 178 -19.83 -1.73 5.10
N LYS A 179 -20.15 -0.67 5.87
CA LYS A 179 -21.00 -0.74 7.06
C LYS A 179 -22.34 -1.41 6.73
N GLY A 180 -22.75 -2.35 7.57
CA GLY A 180 -24.01 -3.09 7.38
C GLY A 180 -23.93 -4.23 6.38
N THR A 181 -22.74 -4.55 5.87
CA THR A 181 -22.48 -5.71 5.01
C THR A 181 -21.64 -6.76 5.72
N PRO A 182 -21.57 -8.01 5.23
CA PRO A 182 -20.65 -9.02 5.77
C PRO A 182 -19.17 -8.66 5.63
N TYR A 183 -18.86 -7.65 4.83
CA TYR A 183 -17.49 -7.24 4.50
C TYR A 183 -17.05 -5.98 5.24
N VAL A 184 -17.77 -5.60 6.29
CA VAL A 184 -17.42 -4.45 7.12
C VAL A 184 -15.98 -4.57 7.63
N HIS A 185 -15.23 -3.48 7.52
CA HIS A 185 -13.84 -3.39 7.99
C HIS A 185 -13.47 -1.95 8.35
N LEU A 186 -12.38 -1.78 9.10
CA LEU A 186 -11.87 -0.47 9.50
C LEU A 186 -10.72 -0.09 8.57
N MET A 187 -10.83 1.07 7.95
CA MET A 187 -9.77 1.76 7.24
C MET A 187 -8.96 2.60 8.22
N ILE A 188 -7.65 2.53 8.16
CA ILE A 188 -6.72 3.26 9.03
C ILE A 188 -5.80 4.07 8.12
N PRO A 189 -6.10 5.36 7.88
CA PRO A 189 -5.26 6.25 7.08
C PRO A 189 -3.83 6.33 7.64
N LEU A 190 -2.85 6.30 6.75
CA LEU A 190 -1.45 6.55 7.05
C LEU A 190 -0.98 7.85 6.37
N GLU A 191 0.26 8.24 6.58
CA GLU A 191 0.86 9.34 5.82
C GLU A 191 0.78 9.05 4.31
N GLY A 192 0.29 10.04 3.53
CA GLY A 192 0.03 9.89 2.11
C GLY A 192 -1.36 9.31 1.76
N TYR A 193 -2.25 9.13 2.74
CA TYR A 193 -3.58 8.57 2.48
C TYR A 193 -4.39 9.37 1.45
N TYR A 194 -4.25 10.70 1.44
CA TYR A 194 -4.97 11.59 0.54
C TYR A 194 -4.17 12.03 -0.69
N ASP A 195 -3.04 11.39 -1.00
CA ASP A 195 -2.17 11.83 -2.11
C ASP A 195 -2.85 11.75 -3.47
N TYR A 196 -3.78 10.80 -3.64
CA TYR A 196 -4.54 10.62 -4.88
C TYR A 196 -5.85 11.39 -4.93
N GLN A 197 -6.36 11.84 -3.77
CA GLN A 197 -7.61 12.61 -3.65
C GLN A 197 -7.48 13.71 -2.58
N PRO A 198 -6.58 14.71 -2.77
CA PRO A 198 -6.23 15.69 -1.75
C PRO A 198 -7.40 16.60 -1.32
N GLU A 199 -8.41 16.77 -2.15
CA GLU A 199 -9.63 17.53 -1.81
C GLU A 199 -10.46 16.87 -0.70
N SER A 200 -10.26 15.59 -0.46
CA SER A 200 -10.92 14.82 0.61
C SER A 200 -10.18 14.90 1.95
N ALA A 201 -8.98 15.48 2.00
CA ALA A 201 -8.22 15.62 3.23
C ALA A 201 -8.92 16.53 4.26
N PRO A 202 -8.72 16.29 5.56
CA PRO A 202 -9.19 17.19 6.62
C PRO A 202 -8.71 18.63 6.39
N LYS A 203 -9.59 19.60 6.68
CA LYS A 203 -9.32 21.05 6.54
C LYS A 203 -9.12 21.69 7.88
#